data_dc08200f2ee64d39b658e789e1fc5e46
#
_entry.id   dc08200f2ee64d39b658e789e1fc5e46
#
_cell.length_a   1.000
_cell.length_b   1.000
_cell.length_c   1.000
_cell.angle_alpha   90.00
_cell.angle_beta   90.00
_cell.angle_gamma   90.00
#
_symmetry.space_group_name_H-M   'P 1'
#
loop_
_entity.id
_entity.type
_entity.pdbx_description
1 polymer ?
#
loop_
_entity_poly.entity_id
_entity_poly.type
_entity_poly.pdbx_seq_one_letter_code
_entity_poly.pdbx_strand_id
1 'polypeptide(L)'
;MEGAAEGAVLVLDAPLSLWGGMNPDSGVIIDRQHPQCGTGLTGRILVMTSGRGSSSSSSVLAEATRAGTAPAGIVLAEPDEIVVLGALVAAELYGATLPVVRLEGTDYSRLRTGEEVRVTARAGAATIERVAGLSHAG
;
A
#
# COMPACT_ATOMS: atom_id res chain seq x y z
N MET A 1 -2.88 9.11 6.75
CA MET A 1 -4.28 8.95 6.32
C MET A 1 -4.97 7.95 7.18
N GLU A 2 -6.08 8.36 7.78
CA GLU A 2 -6.79 7.48 8.69
C GLU A 2 -7.62 6.43 7.95
N GLY A 3 -7.85 5.32 8.58
CA GLY A 3 -8.68 4.26 8.06
C GLY A 3 -8.20 2.91 8.55
N ALA A 4 -8.89 1.86 8.13
CA ALA A 4 -8.53 0.49 8.47
C ALA A 4 -8.71 -0.40 7.24
N ALA A 5 -7.84 -1.37 7.09
CA ALA A 5 -7.91 -2.30 5.98
C ALA A 5 -7.26 -3.63 6.36
N GLU A 6 -7.70 -4.69 5.70
CA GLU A 6 -7.12 -6.02 5.87
C GLU A 6 -6.70 -6.55 4.53
N GLY A 7 -5.66 -7.31 4.50
CA GLY A 7 -5.21 -7.97 3.28
C GLY A 7 -3.92 -8.74 3.49
N ALA A 8 -3.52 -9.44 2.47
CA ALA A 8 -2.25 -10.17 2.47
C ALA A 8 -1.10 -9.19 2.22
N VAL A 9 -0.06 -9.31 3.01
CA VAL A 9 1.12 -8.45 2.87
C VAL A 9 1.86 -8.77 1.57
N LEU A 10 2.29 -7.73 0.89
CA LEU A 10 3.23 -7.83 -0.23
C LEU A 10 4.39 -6.89 0.06
N VAL A 11 5.53 -7.44 0.43
CA VAL A 11 6.73 -6.65 0.71
C VAL A 11 7.49 -6.48 -0.60
N LEU A 12 7.68 -5.23 -1.01
CA LEU A 12 8.45 -4.97 -2.23
C LEU A 12 9.94 -4.94 -1.91
N ASP A 13 10.72 -5.57 -2.77
CA ASP A 13 12.18 -5.63 -2.60
C ASP A 13 12.87 -4.34 -3.03
N ALA A 14 12.14 -3.47 -3.71
CA ALA A 14 12.64 -2.17 -4.12
C ALA A 14 11.48 -1.17 -4.11
N PRO A 15 11.76 0.13 -3.94
CA PRO A 15 10.72 1.14 -4.04
C PRO A 15 10.05 1.11 -5.40
N LEU A 16 8.78 1.48 -5.45
CA LEU A 16 8.00 1.48 -6.68
C LEU A 16 7.46 2.88 -6.95
N SER A 17 7.65 3.36 -8.18
CA SER A 17 6.96 4.55 -8.63
C SER A 17 5.60 4.12 -9.15
N LEU A 18 4.54 4.67 -8.59
CA LEU A 18 3.21 4.31 -9.06
C LEU A 18 2.95 4.85 -10.45
N TRP A 19 3.52 6.01 -10.77
CA TRP A 19 3.43 6.54 -12.12
C TRP A 19 4.42 5.79 -13.02
N GLY A 20 3.89 5.10 -14.01
CA GLY A 20 4.71 4.31 -14.94
C GLY A 20 5.12 2.95 -14.39
N GLY A 21 5.00 2.71 -13.09
CA GLY A 21 5.38 1.44 -12.49
C GLY A 21 4.21 0.52 -12.18
N MET A 22 3.01 1.08 -12.12
CA MET A 22 1.80 0.28 -11.86
C MET A 22 0.74 0.65 -12.91
N ASN A 23 0.05 -0.36 -13.41
CA ASN A 23 -1.08 -0.13 -14.31
C ASN A 23 -2.33 0.15 -13.45
N PRO A 24 -2.91 1.35 -13.50
CA PRO A 24 -4.07 1.67 -12.66
C PRO A 24 -5.34 0.89 -13.04
N ASP A 25 -5.39 0.34 -14.25
CA ASP A 25 -6.55 -0.45 -14.65
C ASP A 25 -6.51 -1.87 -14.09
N SER A 26 -5.33 -2.42 -13.89
CA SER A 26 -5.18 -3.80 -13.42
C SER A 26 -4.58 -3.93 -12.02
N GLY A 27 -3.90 -2.90 -11.54
CA GLY A 27 -3.19 -2.97 -10.25
C GLY A 27 -1.90 -3.78 -10.31
N VAL A 28 -1.39 -4.05 -11.49
CA VAL A 28 -0.19 -4.90 -11.67
C VAL A 28 1.05 -4.04 -11.82
N ILE A 29 2.17 -4.47 -11.22
CA ILE A 29 3.46 -3.81 -11.41
C ILE A 29 3.92 -4.07 -12.84
N ILE A 30 4.12 -3.00 -13.60
CA ILE A 30 4.51 -3.08 -14.99
C ILE A 30 5.92 -2.55 -15.26
N ASP A 31 6.61 -2.03 -14.25
CA ASP A 31 8.00 -1.61 -14.38
C ASP A 31 8.88 -2.84 -14.55
N ARG A 32 9.41 -3.01 -15.73
CA ARG A 32 10.21 -4.21 -16.08
C ARG A 32 11.52 -4.30 -15.30
N GLN A 33 11.98 -3.19 -14.75
CA GLN A 33 13.20 -3.18 -13.95
C GLN A 33 12.94 -3.47 -12.50
N HIS A 34 11.67 -3.50 -12.08
CA HIS A 34 11.34 -3.83 -10.70
C HIS A 34 11.43 -5.34 -10.50
N PRO A 35 12.02 -5.79 -9.37
CA PRO A 35 12.16 -7.24 -9.12
C PRO A 35 10.84 -8.01 -9.14
N GLN A 36 9.74 -7.33 -8.85
CA GLN A 36 8.43 -7.97 -8.73
C GLN A 36 7.47 -7.56 -9.85
N CYS A 37 8.02 -7.22 -11.02
CA CYS A 37 7.21 -6.92 -12.19
C CYS A 37 6.26 -8.08 -12.47
N GLY A 38 5.01 -7.78 -12.74
CA GLY A 38 3.98 -8.79 -12.99
C GLY A 38 3.14 -9.14 -11.77
N THR A 39 3.52 -8.64 -10.59
CA THR A 39 2.78 -8.93 -9.36
C THR A 39 1.61 -7.96 -9.21
N GLY A 40 0.45 -8.47 -8.81
CA GLY A 40 -0.73 -7.63 -8.56
C GLY A 40 -0.72 -7.04 -7.16
N LEU A 41 -1.12 -5.80 -7.05
CA LEU A 41 -1.17 -5.08 -5.78
C LEU A 41 -2.59 -5.01 -5.21
N THR A 42 -3.59 -5.30 -6.01
CA THR A 42 -4.99 -5.08 -5.65
C THR A 42 -5.39 -5.84 -4.39
N GLY A 43 -5.95 -5.11 -3.44
CA GLY A 43 -6.45 -5.71 -2.20
C GLY A 43 -5.37 -6.17 -1.23
N ARG A 44 -4.11 -5.91 -1.51
CA ARG A 44 -3.01 -6.35 -0.65
C ARG A 44 -2.54 -5.20 0.23
N ILE A 45 -1.83 -5.54 1.29
CA ILE A 45 -1.16 -4.52 2.11
C ILE A 45 0.23 -4.35 1.52
N LEU A 46 0.42 -3.24 0.82
CA LEU A 46 1.66 -2.97 0.13
C LEU A 46 2.69 -2.43 1.12
N VAL A 47 3.86 -3.07 1.18
CA VAL A 47 4.92 -2.66 2.10
C VAL A 47 6.15 -2.32 1.27
N MET A 48 6.61 -1.10 1.37
CA MET A 48 7.82 -0.65 0.67
C MET A 48 8.51 0.43 1.49
N THR A 49 9.81 0.63 1.28
CA THR A 49 10.54 1.63 2.06
C THR A 49 10.00 3.03 1.79
N SER A 50 9.76 3.34 0.51
CA SER A 50 9.19 4.61 0.10
C SER A 50 8.69 4.46 -1.32
N GLY A 51 7.89 5.40 -1.77
CA GLY A 51 7.58 5.49 -3.19
C GLY A 51 8.75 6.10 -3.94
N ARG A 52 8.71 5.99 -5.25
CA ARG A 52 9.67 6.67 -6.12
C ARG A 52 8.88 7.52 -7.08
N GLY A 53 9.47 8.59 -7.54
CA GLY A 53 8.92 9.33 -8.64
C GLY A 53 8.29 10.64 -8.26
N SER A 54 7.42 11.10 -9.14
CA SER A 54 6.93 12.47 -9.14
C SER A 54 5.56 12.58 -8.51
N SER A 55 5.07 13.81 -8.45
CA SER A 55 3.72 14.08 -7.97
C SER A 55 2.65 13.41 -8.83
N SER A 56 2.98 13.01 -10.06
CA SER A 56 2.03 12.26 -10.88
C SER A 56 1.64 10.92 -10.27
N SER A 57 2.48 10.37 -9.39
CA SER A 57 2.14 9.13 -8.68
C SER A 57 0.90 9.29 -7.81
N SER A 58 0.64 10.47 -7.27
CA SER A 58 -0.57 10.70 -6.47
C SER A 58 -1.83 10.53 -7.32
N SER A 59 -1.80 10.99 -8.57
CA SER A 59 -2.93 10.83 -9.47
C SER A 59 -3.16 9.37 -9.85
N VAL A 60 -2.09 8.62 -10.07
CA VAL A 60 -2.20 7.20 -10.38
C VAL A 60 -2.80 6.44 -9.22
N LEU A 61 -2.35 6.73 -8.00
CA LEU A 61 -2.89 6.07 -6.81
C LEU A 61 -4.36 6.39 -6.61
N ALA A 62 -4.74 7.65 -6.79
CA ALA A 62 -6.14 8.06 -6.67
C ALA A 62 -7.00 7.37 -7.73
N GLU A 63 -6.51 7.28 -8.95
CA GLU A 63 -7.24 6.61 -10.03
C GLU A 63 -7.38 5.11 -9.76
N ALA A 64 -6.33 4.45 -9.30
CA ALA A 64 -6.40 3.03 -8.96
C ALA A 64 -7.39 2.80 -7.82
N THR A 65 -7.42 3.70 -6.85
CA THR A 65 -8.35 3.60 -5.72
C THR A 65 -9.79 3.73 -6.22
N ARG A 66 -10.05 4.67 -7.12
CA ARG A 66 -11.36 4.83 -7.73
C ARG A 66 -11.77 3.58 -8.53
N ALA A 67 -10.83 3.01 -9.26
CA ALA A 67 -11.10 1.85 -10.11
C ALA A 67 -11.18 0.53 -9.33
N GLY A 68 -10.82 0.54 -8.05
CA GLY A 68 -10.85 -0.67 -7.22
C GLY A 68 -9.62 -1.56 -7.41
N THR A 69 -8.56 -1.05 -8.02
CA THR A 69 -7.35 -1.83 -8.28
C THR A 69 -6.20 -1.49 -7.33
N ALA A 70 -6.38 -0.52 -6.44
CA ALA A 70 -5.35 -0.11 -5.51
C ALA A 70 -5.11 -1.16 -4.43
N PRO A 71 -3.96 -1.09 -3.73
CA PRO A 71 -3.77 -1.87 -2.52
C PRO A 71 -4.85 -1.54 -1.49
N ALA A 72 -5.07 -2.44 -0.54
CA ALA A 72 -6.01 -2.18 0.55
C ALA A 72 -5.42 -1.19 1.57
N GLY A 73 -4.11 -1.20 1.73
CA GLY A 73 -3.39 -0.26 2.59
C GLY A 73 -1.93 -0.21 2.19
N ILE A 74 -1.22 0.80 2.65
CA ILE A 74 0.20 0.98 2.33
C ILE A 74 0.98 1.21 3.62
N VAL A 75 2.09 0.48 3.76
CA VAL A 75 3.02 0.62 4.89
C VAL A 75 4.35 1.10 4.33
N LEU A 76 4.86 2.21 4.86
CA LEU A 76 6.11 2.81 4.43
C LEU A 76 7.10 2.82 5.57
N ALA A 77 8.38 2.68 5.27
CA ALA A 77 9.44 2.84 6.26
C ALA A 77 9.84 4.30 6.41
N GLU A 78 9.66 5.10 5.36
CA GLU A 78 9.99 6.51 5.33
C GLU A 78 8.78 7.34 4.96
N PRO A 79 8.68 8.58 5.42
CA PRO A 79 7.56 9.43 5.04
C PRO A 79 7.53 9.65 3.52
N ASP A 80 6.35 9.62 2.95
CA ASP A 80 6.18 9.88 1.52
C ASP A 80 4.90 10.70 1.33
N GLU A 81 5.09 11.99 1.13
CA GLU A 81 3.97 12.92 1.01
C GLU A 81 3.16 12.68 -0.26
N ILE A 82 3.79 12.18 -1.30
CA ILE A 82 3.11 11.93 -2.58
C ILE A 82 2.11 10.78 -2.43
N VAL A 83 2.50 9.72 -1.72
CA VAL A 83 1.60 8.59 -1.46
C VAL A 83 0.44 9.04 -0.59
N VAL A 84 0.72 9.82 0.46
CA VAL A 84 -0.33 10.33 1.34
C VAL A 84 -1.27 11.25 0.57
N LEU A 85 -0.74 12.09 -0.30
CA LEU A 85 -1.55 12.97 -1.12
C LEU A 85 -2.50 12.18 -2.01
N GLY A 86 -2.02 11.11 -2.63
CA GLY A 86 -2.87 10.26 -3.46
C GLY A 86 -4.03 9.66 -2.66
N ALA A 87 -3.77 9.23 -1.43
CA ALA A 87 -4.80 8.68 -0.56
C ALA A 87 -5.82 9.77 -0.16
N LEU A 88 -5.35 10.98 0.12
CA LEU A 88 -6.22 12.09 0.46
C LEU A 88 -7.10 12.50 -0.72
N VAL A 89 -6.54 12.55 -1.91
CA VAL A 89 -7.29 12.88 -3.12
C VAL A 89 -8.38 11.84 -3.36
N ALA A 90 -8.08 10.56 -3.19
CA ALA A 90 -9.06 9.50 -3.36
C ALA A 90 -10.20 9.63 -2.35
N ALA A 91 -9.89 9.98 -1.10
CA ALA A 91 -10.90 10.18 -0.08
C ALA A 91 -11.81 11.36 -0.41
N GLU A 92 -11.20 12.48 -0.84
CA GLU A 92 -11.96 13.69 -1.14
C GLU A 92 -12.82 13.56 -2.40
N LEU A 93 -12.29 12.99 -3.45
CA LEU A 93 -12.97 12.94 -4.72
C LEU A 93 -13.91 11.75 -4.87
N TYR A 94 -13.57 10.61 -4.26
CA TYR A 94 -14.26 9.36 -4.51
C TYR A 94 -14.81 8.71 -3.26
N GLY A 95 -14.60 9.29 -2.10
CA GLY A 95 -15.07 8.71 -0.84
C GLY A 95 -14.38 7.40 -0.47
N ALA A 96 -13.25 7.11 -1.10
CA ALA A 96 -12.54 5.85 -0.86
C ALA A 96 -11.50 6.04 0.25
N THR A 97 -11.33 5.03 1.08
CA THR A 97 -10.38 5.06 2.18
C THR A 97 -9.20 4.17 1.88
N LEU A 98 -8.00 4.72 1.97
CA LEU A 98 -6.77 3.98 1.80
C LEU A 98 -5.85 4.36 2.95
N PRO A 99 -5.74 3.52 4.01
CA PRO A 99 -4.84 3.85 5.11
C PRO A 99 -3.39 3.75 4.65
N VAL A 100 -2.62 4.78 5.00
CA VAL A 100 -1.18 4.83 4.74
C VAL A 100 -0.52 5.04 6.08
N VAL A 101 0.34 4.10 6.48
CA VAL A 101 1.02 4.17 7.77
C VAL A 101 2.52 4.07 7.58
N ARG A 102 3.26 4.58 8.57
CA ARG A 102 4.70 4.50 8.59
C ARG A 102 5.12 3.65 9.77
N LEU A 103 5.99 2.69 9.51
CA LEU A 103 6.61 1.89 10.55
C LEU A 103 8.12 2.05 10.47
N GLU A 104 8.79 1.94 11.61
CA GLU A 104 10.24 2.08 11.67
C GLU A 104 10.89 0.81 12.16
N GLY A 105 12.13 0.61 11.75
CA GLY A 105 13.02 -0.40 12.32
C GLY A 105 12.44 -1.79 12.30
N THR A 106 12.39 -2.41 13.48
CA THR A 106 11.99 -3.78 13.63
C THR A 106 10.53 -4.02 13.26
N ASP A 107 9.66 -3.06 13.51
CA ASP A 107 8.24 -3.24 13.20
C ASP A 107 8.06 -3.41 11.69
N TYR A 108 8.77 -2.60 10.91
CA TYR A 108 8.72 -2.71 9.46
C TYR A 108 9.31 -4.04 9.00
N SER A 109 10.47 -4.43 9.53
CA SER A 109 11.18 -5.61 9.06
C SER A 109 10.54 -6.92 9.50
N ARG A 110 9.55 -6.88 10.37
CA ARG A 110 8.82 -8.08 10.79
C ARG A 110 7.73 -8.49 9.80
N LEU A 111 7.37 -7.61 8.88
CA LEU A 111 6.33 -7.92 7.90
C LEU A 111 6.86 -8.85 6.82
N ARG A 112 6.07 -9.85 6.46
CA ARG A 112 6.46 -10.83 5.46
C ARG A 112 5.35 -11.01 4.45
N THR A 113 5.73 -11.14 3.20
CA THR A 113 4.79 -11.37 2.11
C THR A 113 3.96 -12.62 2.39
N GLY A 114 2.67 -12.51 2.21
CA GLY A 114 1.74 -13.61 2.41
C GLY A 114 1.03 -13.61 3.75
N GLU A 115 1.49 -12.83 4.72
CA GLU A 115 0.80 -12.75 6.00
C GLU A 115 -0.50 -11.96 5.83
N GLU A 116 -1.53 -12.39 6.52
CA GLU A 116 -2.78 -11.62 6.57
C GLU A 116 -2.71 -10.68 7.75
N VAL A 117 -2.88 -9.40 7.50
CA VAL A 117 -2.80 -8.39 8.56
C VAL A 117 -3.96 -7.39 8.44
N ARG A 118 -4.24 -6.74 9.54
CA ARG A 118 -5.14 -5.59 9.59
C ARG A 118 -4.29 -4.36 9.92
N VAL A 119 -4.41 -3.36 9.08
CA VAL A 119 -3.74 -2.08 9.28
C VAL A 119 -4.79 -1.08 9.75
N THR A 120 -4.53 -0.42 10.86
CA THR A 120 -5.42 0.63 11.36
C THR A 120 -4.60 1.90 11.56
N ALA A 121 -5.04 2.97 10.92
CA ALA A 121 -4.41 4.27 11.03
C ALA A 121 -5.38 5.26 11.67
N ARG A 122 -4.96 5.89 12.76
CA ARG A 122 -5.77 6.89 13.46
C ARG A 122 -4.87 8.09 13.76
N ALA A 123 -5.46 9.21 14.09
CA ALA A 123 -4.69 10.40 14.42
C ALA A 123 -3.67 10.07 15.52
N GLY A 124 -2.41 10.24 15.22
CA GLY A 124 -1.33 10.02 16.17
C GLY A 124 -0.96 8.58 16.43
N ALA A 125 -1.58 7.61 15.75
CA ALA A 125 -1.27 6.20 16.01
C ALA A 125 -1.52 5.34 14.79
N ALA A 126 -0.74 4.29 14.65
CA ALA A 126 -0.93 3.28 13.61
C ALA A 126 -0.65 1.92 14.23
N THR A 127 -1.48 0.95 13.91
CA THR A 127 -1.28 -0.41 14.38
C THR A 127 -1.40 -1.38 13.23
N ILE A 128 -0.63 -2.47 13.32
CA ILE A 128 -0.73 -3.57 12.40
C ILE A 128 -0.88 -4.83 13.23
N GLU A 129 -1.95 -5.57 12.97
CA GLU A 129 -2.23 -6.78 13.70
C GLU A 129 -2.27 -7.94 12.74
N ARG A 130 -1.73 -9.07 13.10
CA ARG A 130 -1.92 -10.29 12.33
C ARG A 130 -3.34 -10.75 12.53
N VAL A 131 -3.95 -11.16 11.43
CA VAL A 131 -5.27 -11.73 11.49
C VAL A 131 -5.06 -13.21 11.78
N ALA A 132 -4.79 -13.49 13.05
CA ALA A 132 -4.40 -14.78 13.45
C ALA A 132 -5.51 -15.74 13.32
N GLY A 133 -5.32 -16.87 13.38
CA GLY A 133 -6.32 -17.85 13.34
C GLY A 133 -6.80 -18.15 11.98
N LEU A 134 -6.62 -17.25 11.10
CA LEU A 134 -6.92 -17.62 9.82
C LEU A 134 -6.09 -18.65 9.44
N SER A 135 -5.08 -18.53 9.92
CA SER A 135 -4.27 -19.39 9.50
C SER A 135 -4.40 -20.61 9.96
N HIS A 136 -4.54 -20.95 10.26
CA HIS A 136 -4.38 -22.08 10.52
C HIS A 136 -5.17 -22.73 10.50
N ALA A 137 -5.61 -22.27 10.33
CA ALA A 137 -6.20 -22.95 10.34
C ALA A 137 -5.84 -23.85 9.79
N GLY A 138 -5.54 -23.80 9.74
CA GLY A 138 -5.18 -24.39 9.30
C GLY A 138 -4.81 -24.98 9.29
#